data_852f30bf698c457705a9bb7ef822b165
#
_entry.id   852f30bf698c457705a9bb7ef822b165
#
_cell.length_a   1.000
_cell.length_b   1.000
_cell.length_c   1.000
_cell.angle_alpha   90.00
_cell.angle_beta   90.00
_cell.angle_gamma   90.00
#
_symmetry.space_group_name_H-M   'P 1'
#
loop_
_entity.id
_entity.type
_entity.pdbx_description
1 polymer ?
#
loop_
_entity_poly.entity_id
_entity_poly.type
_entity_poly.pdbx_seq_one_letter_code
_entity_poly.pdbx_strand_id
1 'polypeptide(L)'
;YQAVHQGTFHLDMTVVGFCESHSKVNIENDHTTLHQKLNANLLAQSIALATGQKTDNPNTTFIGNRPSRILMMESLNAFNLGALLAHFEGRTIYFGFLLGINSFDQEGVQLGKRLAKDVLEKMKSPKKDPLISHILEW
;
A
#
# COMPACT_ATOMS: atom_id res chain seq x y z
N TYR A 1 -7.25 -3.32 6.80
CA TYR A 1 -8.54 -2.76 6.37
C TYR A 1 -9.22 -1.93 7.46
N GLN A 2 -9.28 -2.36 8.71
CA GLN A 2 -9.99 -1.63 9.77
C GLN A 2 -9.54 -0.18 9.91
N ALA A 3 -8.25 0.12 9.88
CA ALA A 3 -7.73 1.48 9.92
C ALA A 3 -8.19 2.33 8.71
N VAL A 4 -8.42 1.71 7.55
CA VAL A 4 -8.93 2.40 6.38
C VAL A 4 -10.41 2.77 6.56
N HIS A 5 -11.20 1.91 7.19
CA HIS A 5 -12.63 2.15 7.44
C HIS A 5 -12.91 3.07 8.63
N GLN A 6 -12.19 2.91 9.73
CA GLN A 6 -12.48 3.55 11.03
C GLN A 6 -11.40 4.50 11.52
N GLY A 7 -10.22 4.54 10.86
CA GLY A 7 -9.13 5.45 11.24
C GLY A 7 -9.50 6.91 11.07
N THR A 8 -8.82 7.78 11.79
CA THR A 8 -9.01 9.24 11.73
C THR A 8 -8.46 9.89 10.47
N PHE A 9 -7.54 9.22 9.78
CA PHE A 9 -6.92 9.72 8.55
C PHE A 9 -7.65 9.21 7.31
N HIS A 10 -7.79 10.08 6.32
CA HIS A 10 -8.19 9.67 4.98
C HIS A 10 -6.98 9.05 4.27
N LEU A 11 -7.12 7.78 3.92
CA LEU A 11 -6.12 7.07 3.13
C LEU A 11 -6.60 6.97 1.69
N ASP A 12 -5.72 7.30 0.77
CA ASP A 12 -5.96 7.13 -0.65
C ASP A 12 -5.69 5.67 -1.04
N MET A 13 -6.74 4.92 -1.30
CA MET A 13 -6.65 3.51 -1.64
C MET A 13 -6.84 3.30 -3.15
N THR A 14 -5.90 2.60 -3.76
CA THR A 14 -6.03 2.12 -5.13
C THR A 14 -6.09 0.60 -5.11
N VAL A 15 -7.13 0.04 -5.72
CA VAL A 15 -7.32 -1.41 -5.88
C VAL A 15 -7.14 -1.76 -7.34
N VAL A 16 -6.39 -2.82 -7.61
CA VAL A 16 -6.14 -3.30 -8.97
C VAL A 16 -6.93 -4.58 -9.20
N GLY A 17 -7.71 -4.62 -10.27
CA GLY A 17 -8.49 -5.77 -10.69
C GLY A 17 -8.23 -6.14 -12.15
N PHE A 18 -8.67 -7.34 -12.53
CA PHE A 18 -8.54 -7.86 -13.86
C PHE A 18 -9.89 -8.38 -14.35
N CYS A 19 -10.23 -8.10 -15.62
CA CYS A 19 -11.49 -8.56 -16.19
C CYS A 19 -11.46 -10.08 -16.45
N GLU A 20 -10.31 -10.59 -16.89
CA GLU A 20 -10.12 -11.99 -17.23
C GLU A 20 -9.16 -12.69 -16.26
N SER A 21 -9.44 -13.96 -15.97
CA SER A 21 -8.55 -14.80 -15.17
C SER A 21 -7.29 -15.14 -15.97
N HIS A 22 -6.12 -14.98 -15.38
CA HIS A 22 -4.86 -15.46 -15.96
C HIS A 22 -4.80 -17.00 -15.99
N SER A 23 -5.43 -17.65 -14.99
CA SER A 23 -5.43 -19.10 -14.88
C SER A 23 -6.47 -19.72 -15.80
N LYS A 24 -6.05 -20.74 -16.57
CA LYS A 24 -6.96 -21.59 -17.34
C LYS A 24 -7.80 -22.49 -16.43
N VAL A 25 -7.34 -22.74 -15.21
CA VAL A 25 -8.06 -23.51 -14.20
C VAL A 25 -8.88 -22.53 -13.38
N ASN A 26 -10.16 -22.44 -13.73
CA ASN A 26 -11.09 -21.59 -13.01
C ASN A 26 -11.92 -22.51 -12.07
N ILE A 27 -11.55 -22.55 -10.79
CA ILE A 27 -12.27 -23.37 -9.82
C ILE A 27 -13.66 -22.77 -9.64
N GLU A 28 -14.65 -23.57 -9.93
CA GLU A 28 -16.06 -23.20 -9.80
C GLU A 28 -16.60 -23.80 -8.49
N ASN A 29 -17.26 -22.97 -7.69
CA ASN A 29 -17.97 -23.38 -6.50
C ASN A 29 -19.23 -22.52 -6.37
N ASP A 30 -20.38 -23.16 -6.08
CA ASP A 30 -21.68 -22.49 -5.99
C ASP A 30 -22.06 -21.68 -7.24
N HIS A 31 -21.82 -22.23 -8.43
CA HIS A 31 -22.08 -21.58 -9.73
C HIS A 31 -21.31 -20.28 -9.96
N THR A 32 -20.27 -20.03 -9.17
CA THR A 32 -19.39 -18.87 -9.34
C THR A 32 -17.93 -19.28 -9.39
N THR A 33 -17.16 -18.60 -10.22
CA THR A 33 -15.73 -18.85 -10.36
C THR A 33 -14.94 -18.14 -9.27
N LEU A 34 -13.74 -18.62 -8.96
CA LEU A 34 -12.83 -17.93 -8.04
C LEU A 34 -12.56 -16.49 -8.48
N HIS A 35 -12.38 -16.29 -9.79
CA HIS A 35 -12.16 -14.97 -10.36
C HIS A 35 -13.33 -14.01 -10.14
N GLN A 36 -14.57 -14.49 -10.33
CA GLN A 36 -15.76 -13.70 -10.03
C GLN A 36 -15.85 -13.34 -8.54
N LYS A 37 -15.50 -14.26 -7.63
CA LYS A 37 -15.45 -13.99 -6.19
C LYS A 37 -14.42 -12.93 -5.82
N LEU A 38 -13.24 -12.97 -6.45
CA LEU A 38 -12.19 -11.95 -6.24
C LEU A 38 -12.67 -10.57 -6.70
N ASN A 39 -13.24 -10.47 -7.89
CA ASN A 39 -13.75 -9.20 -8.42
C ASN A 39 -14.95 -8.68 -7.61
N ALA A 40 -15.84 -9.57 -7.16
CA ALA A 40 -16.95 -9.20 -6.27
C ALA A 40 -16.43 -8.63 -4.95
N ASN A 41 -15.42 -9.25 -4.34
CA ASN A 41 -14.80 -8.75 -3.12
C ASN A 41 -14.12 -7.38 -3.35
N LEU A 42 -13.41 -7.20 -4.45
CA LEU A 42 -12.80 -5.92 -4.83
C LEU A 42 -13.85 -4.80 -4.88
N LEU A 43 -14.95 -5.03 -5.58
CA LEU A 43 -16.05 -4.07 -5.68
C LEU A 43 -16.72 -3.82 -4.33
N ALA A 44 -16.98 -4.87 -3.56
CA ALA A 44 -17.61 -4.78 -2.25
C ALA A 44 -16.78 -3.93 -1.28
N GLN A 45 -15.45 -4.06 -1.28
CA GLN A 45 -14.57 -3.23 -0.45
C GLN A 45 -14.64 -1.75 -0.83
N SER A 46 -14.64 -1.44 -2.11
CA SER A 46 -14.76 -0.04 -2.59
C SER A 46 -16.14 0.55 -2.26
N ILE A 47 -17.21 -0.22 -2.43
CA ILE A 47 -18.57 0.18 -2.06
C ILE A 47 -18.66 0.43 -0.55
N ALA A 48 -18.15 -0.51 0.27
CA ALA A 48 -18.18 -0.37 1.73
C ALA A 48 -17.42 0.88 2.22
N LEU A 49 -16.29 1.21 1.61
CA LEU A 49 -15.55 2.44 1.90
C LEU A 49 -16.36 3.70 1.55
N ALA A 50 -17.04 3.68 0.42
CA ALA A 50 -17.82 4.83 -0.04
C ALA A 50 -19.10 5.03 0.79
N THR A 51 -19.86 3.96 1.02
CA THR A 51 -21.19 4.03 1.65
C THR A 51 -21.15 3.95 3.17
N GLY A 52 -20.19 3.20 3.72
CA GLY A 52 -20.18 2.87 5.15
C GLY A 52 -21.34 1.99 5.58
N GLN A 53 -21.51 1.87 6.87
CA GLN A 53 -22.63 1.16 7.51
C GLN A 53 -22.89 1.75 8.89
N LYS A 54 -24.12 2.08 9.19
CA LYS A 54 -24.54 2.52 10.54
C LYS A 54 -25.22 1.37 11.26
N THR A 55 -24.76 1.08 12.49
CA THR A 55 -25.34 0.07 13.37
C THR A 55 -25.41 0.61 14.80
N ASP A 56 -26.15 -0.08 15.67
CA ASP A 56 -26.22 0.24 17.10
C ASP A 56 -24.90 -0.07 17.85
N ASN A 57 -24.06 -0.92 17.27
CA ASN A 57 -22.76 -1.27 17.84
C ASN A 57 -21.66 -0.37 17.22
N PRO A 58 -20.98 0.47 18.03
CA PRO A 58 -19.91 1.34 17.52
C PRO A 58 -18.79 0.59 16.81
N ASN A 59 -18.48 -0.64 17.23
CA ASN A 59 -17.41 -1.45 16.63
C ASN A 59 -17.73 -1.94 15.21
N THR A 60 -19.00 -1.97 14.85
CA THR A 60 -19.49 -2.37 13.52
C THR A 60 -20.07 -1.19 12.71
N THR A 61 -19.93 0.02 13.22
CA THR A 61 -20.30 1.24 12.52
C THR A 61 -19.12 1.75 11.71
N PHE A 62 -19.33 1.99 10.42
CA PHE A 62 -18.35 2.52 9.47
C PHE A 62 -18.90 3.82 8.87
N ILE A 63 -18.08 4.87 8.91
CA ILE A 63 -18.51 6.23 8.55
C ILE A 63 -18.85 6.35 7.05
N GLY A 64 -18.15 5.59 6.21
CA GLY A 64 -18.21 5.77 4.75
C GLY A 64 -17.49 7.05 4.30
N ASN A 65 -17.90 7.54 3.12
CA ASN A 65 -17.30 8.72 2.48
C ASN A 65 -15.77 8.67 2.36
N ARG A 66 -15.24 7.47 2.12
CA ARG A 66 -13.82 7.22 1.93
C ARG A 66 -13.57 6.87 0.48
N PRO A 67 -12.94 7.78 -0.27
CA PRO A 67 -12.69 7.56 -1.70
C PRO A 67 -11.71 6.40 -1.91
N SER A 68 -11.96 5.63 -2.94
CA SER A 68 -11.03 4.63 -3.45
C SER A 68 -11.00 4.70 -4.98
N ARG A 69 -9.90 4.24 -5.56
CA ARG A 69 -9.76 4.10 -7.00
C ARG A 69 -9.69 2.63 -7.37
N ILE A 70 -10.32 2.27 -8.48
CA ILE A 70 -10.23 0.94 -9.05
C ILE A 70 -9.55 1.07 -10.42
N LEU A 71 -8.43 0.39 -10.57
CA LEU A 71 -7.75 0.21 -11.86
C LEU A 71 -8.11 -1.18 -12.38
N MET A 72 -8.92 -1.21 -13.43
CA MET A 72 -9.29 -2.46 -14.11
C MET A 72 -8.44 -2.64 -15.35
N MET A 73 -7.85 -3.80 -15.50
CA MET A 73 -7.10 -4.22 -16.68
C MET A 73 -7.72 -5.48 -17.27
N GLU A 74 -7.47 -5.73 -18.55
CA GLU A 74 -8.04 -6.88 -19.25
C GLU A 74 -7.61 -8.19 -18.58
N SER A 75 -6.33 -8.43 -18.47
CA SER A 75 -5.77 -9.65 -17.85
C SER A 75 -4.40 -9.38 -17.23
N LEU A 76 -3.98 -10.24 -16.31
CA LEU A 76 -2.63 -10.19 -15.74
C LEU A 76 -1.65 -10.89 -16.72
N ASN A 77 -0.98 -10.09 -17.53
CA ASN A 77 0.09 -10.53 -18.40
C ASN A 77 1.31 -9.59 -18.30
N ALA A 78 2.42 -9.95 -18.93
CA ALA A 78 3.66 -9.17 -18.84
C ALA A 78 3.50 -7.72 -19.34
N PHE A 79 2.72 -7.50 -20.41
CA PHE A 79 2.46 -6.17 -20.94
C PHE A 79 1.65 -5.32 -19.96
N ASN A 80 0.55 -5.83 -19.44
CA ASN A 80 -0.31 -5.11 -18.49
C ASN A 80 0.40 -4.87 -17.16
N LEU A 81 1.23 -5.81 -16.70
CA LEU A 81 2.07 -5.60 -15.52
C LEU A 81 3.09 -4.47 -15.74
N GLY A 82 3.77 -4.47 -16.90
CA GLY A 82 4.70 -3.40 -17.28
C GLY A 82 4.00 -2.04 -17.36
N ALA A 83 2.80 -1.99 -17.96
CA ALA A 83 1.99 -0.77 -18.02
C ALA A 83 1.59 -0.27 -16.63
N LEU A 84 1.24 -1.18 -15.70
CA LEU A 84 0.92 -0.83 -14.31
C LEU A 84 2.13 -0.24 -13.58
N LEU A 85 3.29 -0.84 -13.72
CA LEU A 85 4.53 -0.33 -13.15
C LEU A 85 4.87 1.06 -13.70
N ALA A 86 4.83 1.23 -15.02
CA ALA A 86 5.07 2.52 -15.68
C ALA A 86 4.05 3.60 -15.24
N HIS A 87 2.79 3.21 -15.00
CA HIS A 87 1.78 4.10 -14.45
C HIS A 87 2.17 4.64 -13.06
N PHE A 88 2.62 3.78 -12.14
CA PHE A 88 3.02 4.21 -10.81
C PHE A 88 4.34 4.99 -10.80
N GLU A 89 5.29 4.62 -11.66
CA GLU A 89 6.52 5.41 -11.88
C GLU A 89 6.18 6.81 -12.37
N GLY A 90 5.40 6.93 -13.44
CA GLY A 90 4.95 8.20 -13.98
C GLY A 90 4.19 9.04 -12.94
N ARG A 91 3.28 8.42 -12.19
CA ARG A 91 2.57 9.07 -11.10
C ARG A 91 3.52 9.68 -10.07
N THR A 92 4.56 8.96 -9.66
CA THR A 92 5.56 9.45 -8.70
C THR A 92 6.33 10.63 -9.26
N ILE A 93 6.74 10.58 -10.52
CA ILE A 93 7.47 11.65 -11.20
C ILE A 93 6.62 12.91 -11.29
N TYR A 94 5.40 12.80 -11.82
CA TYR A 94 4.49 13.94 -11.96
C TYR A 94 4.06 14.52 -10.62
N PHE A 95 3.91 13.69 -9.60
CA PHE A 95 3.59 14.16 -8.25
C PHE A 95 4.74 15.00 -7.67
N GLY A 96 5.99 14.61 -7.93
CA GLY A 96 7.16 15.42 -7.58
C GLY A 96 7.16 16.80 -8.28
N PHE A 97 6.80 16.85 -9.56
CA PHE A 97 6.67 18.12 -10.27
C PHE A 97 5.58 19.02 -9.67
N LEU A 98 4.42 18.44 -9.30
CA LEU A 98 3.34 19.19 -8.66
C LEU A 98 3.72 19.74 -7.29
N LEU A 99 4.55 19.04 -6.54
CA LEU A 99 5.04 19.47 -5.23
C LEU A 99 6.31 20.34 -5.31
N GLY A 100 6.89 20.51 -6.48
CA GLY A 100 8.15 21.24 -6.65
C GLY A 100 9.36 20.56 -6.02
N ILE A 101 9.34 19.23 -5.92
CA ILE A 101 10.45 18.42 -5.38
C ILE A 101 11.07 17.54 -6.46
N ASN A 102 12.32 17.13 -6.24
CA ASN A 102 13.02 16.22 -7.14
C ASN A 102 12.63 14.77 -6.83
N SER A 103 11.87 14.12 -7.73
CA SER A 103 11.48 12.72 -7.59
C SER A 103 12.63 11.72 -7.72
N PHE A 104 13.80 12.15 -8.14
CA PHE A 104 14.96 11.29 -8.45
C PHE A 104 16.10 11.39 -7.42
N ASP A 105 15.92 12.13 -6.32
CA ASP A 105 16.90 12.17 -5.25
C ASP A 105 16.58 11.15 -4.13
N GLN A 106 17.59 10.89 -3.32
CA GLN A 106 17.50 9.97 -2.17
C GLN A 106 18.28 10.50 -0.96
N GLU A 107 18.35 11.80 -0.77
CA GLU A 107 19.16 12.42 0.27
C GLU A 107 18.83 11.91 1.68
N GLY A 108 17.56 11.65 1.97
CA GLY A 108 17.13 11.05 3.25
C GLY A 108 17.72 9.66 3.48
N VAL A 109 17.82 8.83 2.44
CA VAL A 109 18.46 7.52 2.50
C VAL A 109 19.97 7.63 2.71
N GLN A 110 20.61 8.61 2.09
CA GLN A 110 22.05 8.86 2.27
C GLN A 110 22.37 9.29 3.70
N LEU A 111 21.53 10.11 4.30
CA LEU A 111 21.67 10.48 5.72
C LEU A 111 21.63 9.22 6.61
N GLY A 112 20.63 8.34 6.41
CA GLY A 112 20.50 7.10 7.16
C GLY A 112 21.74 6.20 7.02
N LYS A 113 22.29 6.07 5.82
CA LYS A 113 23.52 5.29 5.57
C LYS A 113 24.75 5.88 6.28
N ARG A 114 24.89 7.22 6.28
CA ARG A 114 25.99 7.88 7.02
C ARG A 114 25.88 7.63 8.51
N LEU A 115 24.70 7.86 9.08
CA LEU A 115 24.47 7.63 10.52
C LEU A 115 24.66 6.17 10.92
N ALA A 116 24.21 5.22 10.10
CA ALA A 116 24.44 3.80 10.35
C ALA A 116 25.95 3.45 10.39
N LYS A 117 26.73 4.04 9.48
CA LYS A 117 28.18 3.87 9.48
C LYS A 117 28.82 4.43 10.76
N ASP A 118 28.40 5.63 11.17
CA ASP A 118 28.89 6.28 12.40
C ASP A 118 28.54 5.44 13.65
N VAL A 119 27.32 4.90 13.71
CA VAL A 119 26.89 4.00 14.78
C VAL A 119 27.75 2.72 14.79
N LEU A 120 28.00 2.11 13.64
CA LEU A 120 28.86 0.93 13.54
C LEU A 120 30.28 1.19 14.03
N GLU A 121 30.87 2.35 13.70
CA GLU A 121 32.18 2.73 14.25
C GLU A 121 32.18 2.89 15.77
N LYS A 122 31.14 3.50 16.33
CA LYS A 122 30.95 3.63 17.78
C LYS A 122 30.74 2.27 18.46
N MET A 123 30.07 1.33 17.82
CA MET A 123 29.88 -0.03 18.35
C MET A 123 31.19 -0.81 18.47
N LYS A 124 32.24 -0.47 17.71
CA LYS A 124 33.58 -1.07 17.87
C LYS A 124 34.23 -0.66 19.19
N SER A 125 33.80 0.41 19.83
CA SER A 125 34.29 0.90 21.12
C SER A 125 33.14 1.42 21.99
N PRO A 126 32.18 0.57 22.39
CA PRO A 126 30.92 0.97 23.00
C PRO A 126 31.09 1.71 24.34
N LYS A 127 32.15 1.44 25.07
CA LYS A 127 32.44 2.13 26.36
C LYS A 127 32.64 3.64 26.24
N LYS A 128 32.82 4.15 25.02
CA LYS A 128 33.00 5.59 24.74
C LYS A 128 31.72 6.34 24.45
N ASP A 129 30.63 5.62 24.18
CA ASP A 129 29.32 6.24 23.87
C ASP A 129 28.25 5.63 24.79
N PRO A 130 27.71 6.42 25.77
CA PRO A 130 26.74 5.93 26.75
C PRO A 130 25.47 5.35 26.13
N LEU A 131 25.00 5.94 25.00
CA LEU A 131 23.79 5.49 24.33
C LEU A 131 24.00 4.10 23.68
N ILE A 132 25.15 3.92 23.03
CA ILE A 132 25.49 2.64 22.40
C ILE A 132 25.73 1.56 23.43
N SER A 133 26.40 1.88 24.56
CA SER A 133 26.58 0.94 25.66
C SER A 133 25.23 0.44 26.17
N HIS A 134 24.28 1.34 26.40
CA HIS A 134 22.96 1.00 26.92
C HIS A 134 22.15 0.12 25.93
N ILE A 135 22.24 0.40 24.64
CA ILE A 135 21.52 -0.40 23.60
C ILE A 135 22.13 -1.81 23.46
N LEU A 136 23.43 -1.98 23.65
CA LEU A 136 24.10 -3.29 23.50
C LEU A 136 23.99 -4.17 24.76
N GLU A 137 23.50 -3.65 25.88
CA GLU A 137 23.23 -4.40 27.10
C GLU A 137 21.88 -5.16 27.08
N TRP A 138 21.09 -5.01 26.02
CA TRP A 138 19.83 -5.75 25.75
C TRP A 138 20.12 -6.99 24.91
#